data_55c41f8c4703cdbf0e4b1eab5a42b737
#
_entry.id   55c41f8c4703cdbf0e4b1eab5a42b737
#
_cell.length_a   1.000
_cell.length_b   1.000
_cell.length_c   1.000
_cell.angle_alpha   90.00
_cell.angle_beta   90.00
_cell.angle_gamma   90.00
#
_symmetry.space_group_name_H-M   'P 1'
#
loop_
_entity.id
_entity.type
_entity.pdbx_description
1 polymer ?
#
loop_
_entity_poly.entity_id
_entity_poly.type
_entity_poly.pdbx_seq_one_letter_code
_entity_poly.pdbx_strand_id
1 'polypeptide(L)'
;VSWLNPVAERMTGWLSSESIGRPLLQVFHIINEETRGPAPDPVAACLAEGRTVGLAPKTMLIARDGTEYGIQDSAAPIRSPQGEMLGVVLVFHDVSEQRKLSGEMTYRATHDSLTGLVNRAEFESRLLRTLRHAEENDSSHALFYIDLDQFKVVNDACGHAIGDQLLQQVSKLLADSIRARDTLARLGGDEFAIILEQCTMEQASRVAQKICDRMNDFRFIHGERRFRIGTSIGLVPLDKRWANASAIQQAADASCYAAKEAGRNRVHAWFETDVTMRERNHEMQWTTRIQHALDNDCFVLFAQRLHCLKRQTPGIHAEVLLRLRNDDGSLVQPGVFLPAAERFHLASRIDP
;
A
#
# COMPACT_ATOMS: atom_id res chain seq x y z
N VAL A 1 35.95 -21.30 24.70
CA VAL A 1 35.78 -21.83 23.34
C VAL A 1 36.71 -23.01 23.16
N SER A 2 36.25 -24.13 22.60
CA SER A 2 37.06 -25.31 22.31
C SER A 2 37.32 -25.53 20.82
N TRP A 3 36.46 -24.98 19.96
CA TRP A 3 36.58 -25.14 18.52
C TRP A 3 35.67 -24.14 17.80
N LEU A 4 36.08 -23.67 16.63
CA LEU A 4 35.30 -22.91 15.65
C LEU A 4 35.34 -23.59 14.29
N ASN A 5 34.24 -23.62 13.58
CA ASN A 5 34.23 -24.03 12.17
C ASN A 5 34.68 -22.85 11.28
N PRO A 6 35.06 -23.08 9.99
CA PRO A 6 35.52 -22.02 9.12
C PRO A 6 34.51 -20.87 8.88
N VAL A 7 33.24 -21.12 9.01
CA VAL A 7 32.20 -20.06 8.92
C VAL A 7 32.23 -19.18 10.16
N ALA A 8 32.29 -19.80 11.33
CA ALA A 8 32.41 -19.07 12.60
C ALA A 8 33.71 -18.24 12.66
N GLU A 9 34.84 -18.77 12.16
CA GLU A 9 36.08 -18.02 12.06
C GLU A 9 35.91 -16.74 11.22
N ARG A 10 35.29 -16.85 10.05
CA ARG A 10 35.02 -15.70 9.17
C ARG A 10 34.09 -14.67 9.82
N MET A 11 33.00 -15.13 10.44
CA MET A 11 32.00 -14.24 11.02
C MET A 11 32.48 -13.58 12.31
N THR A 12 33.27 -14.26 13.12
CA THR A 12 33.81 -13.70 14.37
C THR A 12 35.11 -12.92 14.16
N GLY A 13 35.83 -13.20 13.06
CA GLY A 13 37.17 -12.67 12.82
C GLY A 13 38.27 -13.30 13.68
N TRP A 14 37.96 -14.44 14.35
CA TRP A 14 38.92 -15.18 15.16
C TRP A 14 39.25 -16.52 14.51
N LEU A 15 40.55 -16.84 14.40
CA LEU A 15 40.95 -18.18 14.01
C LEU A 15 40.63 -19.16 15.16
N SER A 16 40.30 -20.41 14.81
CA SER A 16 40.05 -21.44 15.83
C SER A 16 41.20 -21.64 16.75
N SER A 17 42.43 -21.61 16.23
CA SER A 17 43.68 -21.71 17.03
C SER A 17 43.87 -20.59 18.03
N GLU A 18 43.40 -19.37 17.72
CA GLU A 18 43.49 -18.20 18.61
C GLU A 18 42.37 -18.14 19.64
N SER A 19 41.23 -18.75 19.34
CA SER A 19 40.02 -18.71 20.13
C SER A 19 39.96 -19.78 21.22
N ILE A 20 40.68 -20.88 21.07
CA ILE A 20 40.71 -21.99 22.00
C ILE A 20 41.15 -21.50 23.41
N GLY A 21 40.39 -21.87 24.44
CA GLY A 21 40.62 -21.47 25.82
C GLY A 21 40.13 -20.04 26.18
N ARG A 22 39.72 -19.23 25.21
CA ARG A 22 39.13 -17.90 25.54
C ARG A 22 37.72 -18.00 26.01
N PRO A 23 37.27 -17.06 26.89
CA PRO A 23 35.87 -16.88 27.22
C PRO A 23 35.03 -16.63 25.96
N LEU A 24 33.80 -17.20 25.89
CA LEU A 24 32.92 -17.07 24.71
C LEU A 24 32.67 -15.62 24.31
N LEU A 25 32.34 -14.76 25.27
CA LEU A 25 32.00 -13.35 25.00
C LEU A 25 33.16 -12.50 24.46
N GLN A 26 34.39 -12.99 24.52
CA GLN A 26 35.53 -12.35 23.84
C GLN A 26 35.59 -12.70 22.34
N VAL A 27 35.13 -13.89 21.99
CA VAL A 27 35.16 -14.42 20.61
C VAL A 27 33.83 -14.19 19.91
N PHE A 28 32.74 -14.35 20.63
CA PHE A 28 31.37 -14.17 20.17
C PHE A 28 30.76 -12.93 20.82
N HIS A 29 31.13 -11.76 20.27
CA HIS A 29 30.67 -10.46 20.78
C HIS A 29 29.32 -10.09 20.18
N ILE A 30 28.26 -10.20 20.96
CA ILE A 30 26.89 -9.96 20.53
C ILE A 30 26.27 -8.76 21.22
N ILE A 31 25.49 -8.00 20.44
CA ILE A 31 24.77 -6.82 20.90
C ILE A 31 23.30 -6.86 20.42
N ASN A 32 22.45 -6.10 21.07
CA ASN A 32 21.12 -5.82 20.55
C ASN A 32 21.22 -4.73 19.48
N GLU A 33 20.62 -4.96 18.31
CA GLU A 33 20.64 -4.07 17.14
C GLU A 33 20.06 -2.68 17.43
N GLU A 34 18.96 -2.61 18.21
CA GLU A 34 18.25 -1.34 18.47
C GLU A 34 18.91 -0.53 19.61
N THR A 35 19.21 -1.19 20.71
CA THR A 35 19.74 -0.51 21.90
C THR A 35 21.25 -0.36 21.88
N ARG A 36 21.94 -1.09 20.98
CA ARG A 36 23.42 -1.20 20.91
C ARG A 36 24.07 -1.69 22.23
N GLY A 37 23.24 -2.11 23.18
CA GLY A 37 23.70 -2.71 24.43
C GLY A 37 24.06 -4.19 24.27
N PRO A 38 24.77 -4.80 25.27
CA PRO A 38 25.14 -6.21 25.24
C PRO A 38 23.89 -7.10 25.17
N ALA A 39 23.93 -8.12 24.31
CA ALA A 39 22.90 -9.14 24.24
C ALA A 39 23.10 -10.21 25.32
N PRO A 40 22.05 -10.90 25.80
CA PRO A 40 22.15 -12.00 26.75
C PRO A 40 23.06 -13.13 26.22
N ASP A 41 23.88 -13.72 27.11
CA ASP A 41 24.73 -14.86 26.76
C ASP A 41 23.89 -16.14 26.57
N PRO A 42 23.79 -16.69 25.32
CA PRO A 42 23.00 -17.87 25.05
C PRO A 42 23.55 -19.14 25.69
N VAL A 43 24.86 -19.20 25.89
CA VAL A 43 25.51 -20.35 26.54
C VAL A 43 25.25 -20.35 28.00
N ALA A 44 25.34 -19.20 28.67
CA ALA A 44 24.98 -19.09 30.09
C ALA A 44 23.50 -19.46 30.35
N ALA A 45 22.59 -19.01 29.45
CA ALA A 45 21.18 -19.39 29.53
C ALA A 45 20.97 -20.91 29.31
N CYS A 46 21.63 -21.49 28.30
CA CYS A 46 21.58 -22.93 28.03
C CYS A 46 22.09 -23.78 29.20
N LEU A 47 23.17 -23.35 29.83
CA LEU A 47 23.72 -24.02 31.03
C LEU A 47 22.77 -23.93 32.19
N ALA A 48 22.14 -22.79 32.43
CA ALA A 48 21.19 -22.60 33.55
C ALA A 48 19.89 -23.39 33.35
N GLU A 49 19.34 -23.43 32.12
CA GLU A 49 18.09 -24.10 31.80
C GLU A 49 18.24 -25.59 31.47
N GLY A 50 19.44 -26.04 31.12
CA GLY A 50 19.74 -27.42 30.74
C GLY A 50 19.04 -27.88 29.46
N ARG A 51 18.52 -26.95 28.63
CA ARG A 51 17.83 -27.19 27.36
C ARG A 51 18.36 -26.27 26.27
N THR A 52 17.95 -26.53 25.02
CA THR A 52 18.26 -25.67 23.89
C THR A 52 17.59 -24.29 24.06
N VAL A 53 18.38 -23.23 23.88
CA VAL A 53 17.96 -21.84 23.99
C VAL A 53 18.30 -21.12 22.68
N GLY A 54 17.37 -20.35 22.13
CA GLY A 54 17.61 -19.41 21.02
C GLY A 54 17.88 -18.00 21.54
N LEU A 55 18.59 -17.19 20.74
CA LEU A 55 18.77 -15.77 21.08
C LEU A 55 17.50 -14.94 20.94
N ALA A 56 17.54 -13.80 21.61
CA ALA A 56 16.56 -12.75 21.42
C ALA A 56 16.54 -12.27 19.95
N PRO A 57 15.38 -11.89 19.42
CA PRO A 57 15.29 -11.26 18.10
C PRO A 57 16.15 -9.99 18.04
N LYS A 58 16.66 -9.65 16.85
CA LYS A 58 17.51 -8.48 16.62
C LYS A 58 18.87 -8.51 17.31
N THR A 59 19.49 -9.68 17.38
CA THR A 59 20.88 -9.82 17.81
C THR A 59 21.83 -9.61 16.65
N MET A 60 22.91 -8.86 16.91
CA MET A 60 24.04 -8.65 15.99
C MET A 60 25.32 -9.21 16.56
N LEU A 61 26.10 -9.86 15.73
CA LEU A 61 27.48 -10.27 16.03
C LEU A 61 28.43 -9.18 15.50
N ILE A 62 29.33 -8.74 16.34
CA ILE A 62 30.42 -7.82 15.97
C ILE A 62 31.70 -8.63 15.82
N ALA A 63 32.20 -8.72 14.60
CA ALA A 63 33.47 -9.35 14.31
C ALA A 63 34.64 -8.55 14.88
N ARG A 64 35.83 -9.18 14.97
CA ARG A 64 37.04 -8.55 15.50
C ARG A 64 37.50 -7.30 14.74
N ASP A 65 37.19 -7.23 13.43
CA ASP A 65 37.47 -6.08 12.56
C ASP A 65 36.39 -4.98 12.61
N GLY A 66 35.32 -5.18 13.38
CA GLY A 66 34.20 -4.28 13.49
C GLY A 66 33.05 -4.55 12.50
N THR A 67 33.18 -5.56 11.63
CA THR A 67 32.09 -5.97 10.74
C THR A 67 30.88 -6.46 11.53
N GLU A 68 29.69 -6.02 11.15
CA GLU A 68 28.44 -6.33 11.81
C GLU A 68 27.62 -7.35 11.02
N TYR A 69 27.18 -8.43 11.67
CA TYR A 69 26.32 -9.46 11.11
C TYR A 69 25.03 -9.55 11.89
N GLY A 70 23.89 -9.42 11.24
CA GLY A 70 22.60 -9.81 11.83
C GLY A 70 22.55 -11.33 11.96
N ILE A 71 22.48 -11.85 13.17
CA ILE A 71 22.53 -13.30 13.40
C ILE A 71 21.23 -13.86 13.95
N GLN A 72 20.99 -15.11 13.60
CA GLN A 72 20.07 -16.01 14.29
C GLN A 72 20.87 -17.19 14.80
N ASP A 73 20.68 -17.59 16.07
CA ASP A 73 21.44 -18.65 16.66
C ASP A 73 20.63 -19.53 17.61
N SER A 74 21.26 -20.62 18.03
CA SER A 74 20.78 -21.47 19.10
C SER A 74 21.97 -22.09 19.85
N ALA A 75 21.83 -22.17 21.18
CA ALA A 75 22.76 -22.89 22.05
C ALA A 75 22.10 -24.18 22.54
N ALA A 76 22.74 -25.32 22.33
CA ALA A 76 22.23 -26.62 22.72
C ALA A 76 23.24 -27.36 23.63
N PRO A 77 22.78 -28.05 24.70
CA PRO A 77 23.67 -28.79 25.58
C PRO A 77 24.20 -30.06 24.91
N ILE A 78 25.50 -30.30 25.05
CA ILE A 78 26.16 -31.58 24.70
C ILE A 78 26.15 -32.44 25.96
N ARG A 79 25.55 -33.63 25.87
CA ARG A 79 25.45 -34.53 27.01
C ARG A 79 26.18 -35.86 26.74
N SER A 80 26.73 -36.46 27.79
CA SER A 80 27.23 -37.81 27.76
C SER A 80 26.07 -38.83 27.61
N PRO A 81 26.35 -40.10 27.26
CA PRO A 81 25.33 -41.14 27.31
C PRO A 81 24.68 -41.34 28.69
N GLN A 82 25.35 -40.89 29.75
CA GLN A 82 24.88 -40.94 31.13
C GLN A 82 24.07 -39.69 31.53
N GLY A 83 23.91 -38.72 30.60
CA GLY A 83 23.13 -37.50 30.80
C GLY A 83 23.91 -36.33 31.37
N GLU A 84 25.20 -36.51 31.68
CA GLU A 84 26.05 -35.41 32.19
C GLU A 84 26.31 -34.35 31.11
N MET A 85 26.31 -33.08 31.53
CA MET A 85 26.60 -31.98 30.63
C MET A 85 28.11 -31.88 30.36
N LEU A 86 28.49 -32.12 29.10
CA LEU A 86 29.89 -32.05 28.62
C LEU A 86 30.25 -30.68 28.06
N GLY A 87 29.27 -29.91 27.64
CA GLY A 87 29.47 -28.60 27.06
C GLY A 87 28.23 -28.05 26.35
N VAL A 88 28.39 -26.99 25.60
CA VAL A 88 27.33 -26.38 24.80
C VAL A 88 27.84 -26.20 23.38
N VAL A 89 27.01 -26.57 22.40
CA VAL A 89 27.21 -26.21 20.99
C VAL A 89 26.40 -24.96 20.71
N LEU A 90 27.06 -23.94 20.15
CA LEU A 90 26.44 -22.72 19.65
C LEU A 90 26.43 -22.77 18.11
N VAL A 91 25.27 -22.70 17.54
CA VAL A 91 25.07 -22.63 16.08
C VAL A 91 24.50 -21.27 15.73
N PHE A 92 25.12 -20.54 14.83
CA PHE A 92 24.64 -19.26 14.36
C PHE A 92 24.86 -19.11 12.86
N HIS A 93 24.00 -18.32 12.22
CA HIS A 93 24.07 -18.02 10.81
C HIS A 93 23.72 -16.56 10.56
N ASP A 94 24.32 -16.03 9.50
CA ASP A 94 24.06 -14.68 9.04
C ASP A 94 22.66 -14.60 8.40
N VAL A 95 21.83 -13.72 8.92
CA VAL A 95 20.49 -13.43 8.40
C VAL A 95 20.37 -11.96 7.95
N SER A 96 21.50 -11.26 7.79
CA SER A 96 21.53 -9.84 7.42
C SER A 96 20.83 -9.59 6.09
N GLU A 97 21.13 -10.37 5.06
CA GLU A 97 20.50 -10.28 3.75
C GLU A 97 19.01 -10.65 3.82
N GLN A 98 18.68 -11.73 4.53
CA GLN A 98 17.30 -12.16 4.72
C GLN A 98 16.46 -11.10 5.45
N ARG A 99 17.00 -10.47 6.50
CA ARG A 99 16.35 -9.36 7.21
C ARG A 99 16.15 -8.15 6.32
N LYS A 100 17.17 -7.77 5.54
CA LYS A 100 17.10 -6.68 4.58
C LYS A 100 16.01 -6.93 3.55
N LEU A 101 16.02 -8.09 2.91
CA LEU A 101 15.01 -8.48 1.91
C LEU A 101 13.59 -8.52 2.52
N SER A 102 13.45 -9.07 3.72
CA SER A 102 12.16 -9.08 4.43
C SER A 102 11.67 -7.66 4.73
N GLY A 103 12.56 -6.77 5.16
CA GLY A 103 12.27 -5.35 5.38
C GLY A 103 11.84 -4.64 4.10
N GLU A 104 12.56 -4.86 3.01
CA GLU A 104 12.21 -4.32 1.69
C GLU A 104 10.86 -4.85 1.18
N MET A 105 10.59 -6.14 1.37
CA MET A 105 9.28 -6.74 1.02
C MET A 105 8.15 -6.12 1.83
N THR A 106 8.34 -5.97 3.14
CA THR A 106 7.36 -5.34 4.03
C THR A 106 7.12 -3.87 3.63
N TYR A 107 8.18 -3.13 3.33
CA TYR A 107 8.07 -1.76 2.86
C TYR A 107 7.30 -1.67 1.54
N ARG A 108 7.63 -2.50 0.55
CA ARG A 108 6.91 -2.56 -0.74
C ARG A 108 5.45 -3.00 -0.60
N ALA A 109 5.16 -3.89 0.36
CA ALA A 109 3.79 -4.31 0.65
C ALA A 109 2.91 -3.18 1.23
N THR A 110 3.52 -2.17 1.85
CA THR A 110 2.82 -1.09 2.57
C THR A 110 2.97 0.29 1.94
N HIS A 111 3.92 0.48 0.99
CA HIS A 111 4.23 1.77 0.39
C HIS A 111 4.17 1.73 -1.14
N ASP A 112 3.81 2.86 -1.75
CA ASP A 112 3.87 3.10 -3.19
C ASP A 112 5.32 3.28 -3.62
N SER A 113 5.76 2.51 -4.61
CA SER A 113 7.17 2.48 -5.04
C SER A 113 7.65 3.76 -5.73
N LEU A 114 6.74 4.56 -6.31
CA LEU A 114 7.08 5.81 -6.98
C LEU A 114 7.25 6.96 -6.00
N THR A 115 6.31 7.09 -5.06
CA THR A 115 6.20 8.26 -4.19
C THR A 115 6.72 8.03 -2.78
N GLY A 116 6.89 6.76 -2.36
CA GLY A 116 7.23 6.39 -0.98
C GLY A 116 6.11 6.61 0.02
N LEU A 117 4.93 7.02 -0.41
CA LEU A 117 3.76 7.17 0.44
C LEU A 117 3.13 5.82 0.77
N VAL A 118 2.22 5.81 1.73
CA VAL A 118 1.39 4.64 2.01
C VAL A 118 0.65 4.22 0.73
N ASN A 119 0.65 2.92 0.42
CA ASN A 119 -0.11 2.40 -0.72
C ASN A 119 -1.58 2.15 -0.36
N ARG A 120 -2.41 1.79 -1.36
CA ARG A 120 -3.84 1.52 -1.20
C ARG A 120 -4.13 0.48 -0.11
N ALA A 121 -3.40 -0.62 -0.10
CA ALA A 121 -3.67 -1.74 0.84
C ALA A 121 -3.43 -1.33 2.30
N GLU A 122 -2.32 -0.66 2.58
CA GLU A 122 -2.02 -0.18 3.93
C GLU A 122 -2.93 0.99 4.32
N PHE A 123 -3.32 1.85 3.36
CA PHE A 123 -4.32 2.90 3.59
C PHE A 123 -5.67 2.33 4.04
N GLU A 124 -6.18 1.30 3.37
CA GLU A 124 -7.42 0.63 3.74
C GLU A 124 -7.34 0.00 5.15
N SER A 125 -6.18 -0.60 5.47
CA SER A 125 -5.90 -1.12 6.80
C SER A 125 -5.93 -0.02 7.87
N ARG A 126 -5.34 1.15 7.60
CA ARG A 126 -5.34 2.31 8.51
C ARG A 126 -6.72 2.91 8.66
N LEU A 127 -7.47 3.03 7.57
CA LEU A 127 -8.85 3.51 7.58
C LEU A 127 -9.73 2.65 8.50
N LEU A 128 -9.63 1.32 8.38
CA LEU A 128 -10.34 0.38 9.26
C LEU A 128 -9.95 0.53 10.74
N ARG A 129 -8.67 0.75 11.03
CA ARG A 129 -8.20 0.98 12.41
C ARG A 129 -8.73 2.30 12.97
N THR A 130 -8.69 3.37 12.17
CA THR A 130 -9.20 4.69 12.57
C THR A 130 -10.71 4.66 12.79
N LEU A 131 -11.45 3.92 11.95
CA LEU A 131 -12.90 3.76 12.13
C LEU A 131 -13.23 3.05 13.46
N ARG A 132 -12.57 1.94 13.77
CA ARG A 132 -12.74 1.26 15.05
C ARG A 132 -12.39 2.16 16.24
N HIS A 133 -11.30 2.91 16.13
CA HIS A 133 -10.92 3.86 17.17
C HIS A 133 -11.97 4.97 17.36
N ALA A 134 -12.60 5.43 16.26
CA ALA A 134 -13.68 6.41 16.33
C ALA A 134 -14.94 5.86 17.05
N GLU A 135 -15.27 4.58 16.81
CA GLU A 135 -16.38 3.89 17.49
C GLU A 135 -16.12 3.71 19.00
N GLU A 136 -14.93 3.21 19.35
CA GLU A 136 -14.56 2.88 20.74
C GLU A 136 -14.39 4.12 21.62
N ASN A 137 -13.87 5.22 21.07
CA ASN A 137 -13.47 6.40 21.85
C ASN A 137 -14.33 7.64 21.57
N ASP A 138 -15.42 7.51 20.80
CA ASP A 138 -16.26 8.64 20.37
C ASP A 138 -15.44 9.81 19.80
N SER A 139 -14.41 9.47 19.02
CA SER A 139 -13.46 10.43 18.47
C SER A 139 -13.81 10.78 17.03
N SER A 140 -13.48 12.01 16.63
CA SER A 140 -13.73 12.53 15.29
C SER A 140 -12.42 12.60 14.51
N HIS A 141 -12.47 12.12 13.27
CA HIS A 141 -11.37 12.16 12.30
C HIS A 141 -11.94 12.65 10.96
N ALA A 142 -11.08 12.86 9.97
CA ALA A 142 -11.54 13.25 8.62
C ALA A 142 -10.78 12.46 7.55
N LEU A 143 -11.48 12.15 6.48
CA LEU A 143 -10.94 11.50 5.28
C LEU A 143 -10.97 12.48 4.11
N PHE A 144 -9.87 12.57 3.38
CA PHE A 144 -9.81 13.26 2.09
C PHE A 144 -9.54 12.23 0.99
N TYR A 145 -10.32 12.32 -0.09
CA TYR A 145 -9.95 11.80 -1.39
C TYR A 145 -9.55 12.97 -2.28
N ILE A 146 -8.41 12.84 -2.94
CA ILE A 146 -7.75 13.89 -3.68
C ILE A 146 -7.41 13.38 -5.07
N ASP A 147 -7.80 14.13 -6.08
CA ASP A 147 -7.50 13.84 -7.47
C ASP A 147 -6.82 15.06 -8.11
N LEU A 148 -5.78 14.80 -8.90
CA LEU A 148 -5.03 15.86 -9.57
C LEU A 148 -5.72 16.24 -10.88
N ASP A 149 -6.26 17.43 -10.91
CA ASP A 149 -6.95 17.93 -12.09
C ASP A 149 -6.01 18.03 -13.31
N GLN A 150 -6.44 17.45 -14.43
CA GLN A 150 -5.71 17.50 -15.71
C GLN A 150 -4.32 16.84 -15.70
N PHE A 151 -4.03 15.92 -14.80
CA PHE A 151 -2.77 15.17 -14.77
C PHE A 151 -2.47 14.49 -16.12
N LYS A 152 -3.50 13.96 -16.77
CA LYS A 152 -3.38 13.34 -18.10
C LYS A 152 -2.75 14.29 -19.14
N VAL A 153 -3.05 15.59 -19.07
CA VAL A 153 -2.48 16.58 -20.00
C VAL A 153 -0.95 16.64 -19.89
N VAL A 154 -0.40 16.49 -18.70
CA VAL A 154 1.06 16.46 -18.49
C VAL A 154 1.64 15.18 -19.09
N ASN A 155 1.01 14.04 -18.85
CA ASN A 155 1.43 12.75 -19.45
C ASN A 155 1.40 12.79 -20.97
N ASP A 156 0.31 13.29 -21.56
CA ASP A 156 0.12 13.36 -23.02
C ASP A 156 1.12 14.35 -23.65
N ALA A 157 1.48 15.44 -22.95
CA ALA A 157 2.38 16.47 -23.44
C ALA A 157 3.87 16.17 -23.25
N CYS A 158 4.23 15.41 -22.21
CA CYS A 158 5.63 15.24 -21.76
C CYS A 158 6.05 13.78 -21.51
N GLY A 159 5.10 12.84 -21.60
CA GLY A 159 5.34 11.42 -21.33
C GLY A 159 5.23 11.05 -19.85
N HIS A 160 5.02 9.75 -19.57
CA HIS A 160 4.78 9.21 -18.23
C HIS A 160 5.92 9.47 -17.24
N ALA A 161 7.18 9.43 -17.69
CA ALA A 161 8.32 9.69 -16.82
C ALA A 161 8.30 11.10 -16.20
N ILE A 162 7.74 12.08 -16.92
CA ILE A 162 7.58 13.45 -16.42
C ILE A 162 6.35 13.57 -15.53
N GLY A 163 5.29 12.82 -15.82
CA GLY A 163 4.15 12.67 -14.92
C GLY A 163 4.55 12.06 -13.57
N ASP A 164 5.45 11.08 -13.58
CA ASP A 164 6.01 10.48 -12.36
C ASP A 164 6.77 11.51 -11.50
N GLN A 165 7.57 12.39 -12.12
CA GLN A 165 8.23 13.49 -11.41
C GLN A 165 7.23 14.49 -10.81
N LEU A 166 6.14 14.80 -11.53
CA LEU A 166 5.05 15.61 -11.00
C LEU A 166 4.42 14.96 -9.78
N LEU A 167 4.10 13.67 -9.84
CA LEU A 167 3.53 12.92 -8.71
C LEU A 167 4.44 12.94 -7.48
N GLN A 168 5.76 12.80 -7.65
CA GLN A 168 6.73 12.91 -6.56
C GLN A 168 6.76 14.30 -5.92
N GLN A 169 6.70 15.37 -6.73
CA GLN A 169 6.68 16.75 -6.22
C GLN A 169 5.37 17.05 -5.48
N VAL A 170 4.23 16.62 -6.03
CA VAL A 170 2.92 16.75 -5.37
C VAL A 170 2.87 15.97 -4.07
N SER A 171 3.40 14.75 -4.05
CA SER A 171 3.49 13.94 -2.83
C SER A 171 4.21 14.67 -1.69
N LYS A 172 5.31 15.34 -2.00
CA LYS A 172 6.05 16.15 -1.03
C LYS A 172 5.25 17.37 -0.56
N LEU A 173 4.58 18.08 -1.50
CA LEU A 173 3.73 19.23 -1.17
C LEU A 173 2.57 18.81 -0.24
N LEU A 174 1.94 17.67 -0.49
CA LEU A 174 0.88 17.13 0.35
C LEU A 174 1.40 16.72 1.73
N ALA A 175 2.55 16.03 1.80
CA ALA A 175 3.19 15.63 3.05
C ALA A 175 3.52 16.85 3.94
N ASP A 176 4.04 17.93 3.34
CA ASP A 176 4.36 19.18 4.04
C ASP A 176 3.09 19.95 4.51
N SER A 177 1.91 19.50 4.12
CA SER A 177 0.64 20.18 4.45
C SER A 177 -0.10 19.54 5.62
N ILE A 178 0.34 18.36 6.07
CA ILE A 178 -0.27 17.57 7.14
C ILE A 178 0.73 17.30 8.26
N ARG A 179 0.27 16.72 9.36
CA ARG A 179 1.10 16.39 10.54
C ARG A 179 1.71 14.99 10.40
N ALA A 180 2.80 14.73 11.10
CA ALA A 180 3.47 13.42 11.10
C ALA A 180 2.57 12.24 11.54
N ARG A 181 1.55 12.49 12.36
CA ARG A 181 0.57 11.48 12.79
C ARG A 181 -0.51 11.18 11.76
N ASP A 182 -0.74 12.10 10.82
CA ASP A 182 -1.74 11.92 9.78
C ASP A 182 -1.24 10.94 8.73
N THR A 183 -2.14 10.24 8.08
CA THR A 183 -1.77 9.30 7.01
C THR A 183 -1.95 9.97 5.66
N LEU A 184 -0.89 9.94 4.84
CA LEU A 184 -0.96 10.30 3.42
C LEU A 184 -0.68 9.06 2.58
N ALA A 185 -1.55 8.78 1.63
CA ALA A 185 -1.46 7.63 0.75
C ALA A 185 -1.61 8.03 -0.73
N ARG A 186 -1.01 7.23 -1.60
CA ARG A 186 -1.32 7.23 -3.03
C ARG A 186 -2.12 5.97 -3.34
N LEU A 187 -3.34 6.17 -3.88
CA LEU A 187 -4.26 5.07 -4.17
C LEU A 187 -4.01 4.45 -5.55
N GLY A 188 -3.41 5.21 -6.46
CA GLY A 188 -3.05 4.80 -7.82
C GLY A 188 -3.18 5.98 -8.79
N GLY A 189 -2.50 5.94 -9.94
CA GLY A 189 -2.57 7.03 -10.92
C GLY A 189 -2.28 8.40 -10.28
N ASP A 190 -3.23 9.29 -10.39
CA ASP A 190 -3.26 10.66 -9.85
C ASP A 190 -4.12 10.83 -8.59
N GLU A 191 -4.55 9.71 -7.99
CA GLU A 191 -5.39 9.69 -6.79
C GLU A 191 -4.57 9.56 -5.51
N PHE A 192 -4.85 10.44 -4.55
CA PHE A 192 -4.28 10.44 -3.20
C PHE A 192 -5.40 10.39 -2.15
N ALA A 193 -5.04 9.98 -0.95
CA ALA A 193 -5.94 10.03 0.19
C ALA A 193 -5.21 10.46 1.45
N ILE A 194 -5.94 11.16 2.35
CA ILE A 194 -5.42 11.59 3.64
C ILE A 194 -6.40 11.20 4.73
N ILE A 195 -5.90 10.62 5.83
CA ILE A 195 -6.65 10.47 7.08
C ILE A 195 -6.07 11.47 8.08
N LEU A 196 -6.88 12.43 8.50
CA LEU A 196 -6.56 13.35 9.59
C LEU A 196 -7.09 12.80 10.90
N GLU A 197 -6.19 12.46 11.82
CA GLU A 197 -6.56 11.91 13.11
C GLU A 197 -6.90 13.00 14.12
N GLN A 198 -7.93 12.75 14.97
CA GLN A 198 -8.39 13.65 16.03
C GLN A 198 -8.59 15.07 15.49
N CYS A 199 -9.48 15.19 14.53
CA CYS A 199 -9.69 16.41 13.76
C CYS A 199 -11.20 16.69 13.58
N THR A 200 -11.64 17.89 13.90
CA THR A 200 -12.99 18.33 13.59
C THR A 200 -13.16 18.65 12.11
N MET A 201 -14.40 18.62 11.60
CA MET A 201 -14.67 18.97 10.20
C MET A 201 -14.23 20.40 9.84
N GLU A 202 -14.32 21.34 10.77
CA GLU A 202 -13.86 22.70 10.56
C GLU A 202 -12.33 22.77 10.40
N GLN A 203 -11.58 22.02 11.24
CA GLN A 203 -10.13 21.92 11.12
C GLN A 203 -9.73 21.23 9.81
N ALA A 204 -10.43 20.15 9.47
CA ALA A 204 -10.21 19.41 8.23
C ALA A 204 -10.45 20.29 7.00
N SER A 205 -11.54 21.06 6.98
CA SER A 205 -11.84 22.00 5.88
C SER A 205 -10.74 23.04 5.70
N ARG A 206 -10.17 23.56 6.80
CA ARG A 206 -9.02 24.48 6.72
C ARG A 206 -7.77 23.83 6.13
N VAL A 207 -7.49 22.58 6.50
CA VAL A 207 -6.35 21.83 5.93
C VAL A 207 -6.59 21.55 4.44
N ALA A 208 -7.78 21.10 4.06
CA ALA A 208 -8.15 20.84 2.68
C ALA A 208 -8.04 22.10 1.81
N GLN A 209 -8.55 23.24 2.29
CA GLN A 209 -8.46 24.53 1.59
C GLN A 209 -6.98 24.95 1.43
N LYS A 210 -6.17 24.84 2.48
CA LYS A 210 -4.73 25.12 2.40
C LYS A 210 -4.02 24.25 1.35
N ILE A 211 -4.42 22.97 1.22
CA ILE A 211 -3.89 22.10 0.16
C ILE A 211 -4.28 22.62 -1.22
N CYS A 212 -5.56 22.95 -1.43
CA CYS A 212 -6.02 23.54 -2.71
C CYS A 212 -5.27 24.84 -3.06
N ASP A 213 -5.09 25.73 -2.09
CA ASP A 213 -4.38 27.01 -2.30
C ASP A 213 -2.91 26.76 -2.69
N ARG A 214 -2.23 25.87 -1.97
CA ARG A 214 -0.83 25.50 -2.29
C ARG A 214 -0.71 24.84 -3.67
N MET A 215 -1.65 23.96 -4.03
CA MET A 215 -1.69 23.35 -5.37
C MET A 215 -1.97 24.39 -6.45
N ASN A 216 -2.85 25.34 -6.17
CA ASN A 216 -3.15 26.44 -7.07
C ASN A 216 -1.93 27.36 -7.35
N ASP A 217 -1.05 27.51 -6.36
CA ASP A 217 0.19 28.28 -6.46
C ASP A 217 1.34 27.45 -7.03
N PHE A 218 1.25 26.14 -6.97
CA PHE A 218 2.26 25.21 -7.47
C PHE A 218 2.38 25.32 -8.99
N ARG A 219 3.61 25.37 -9.48
CA ARG A 219 3.95 25.39 -10.91
C ARG A 219 4.92 24.28 -11.20
N PHE A 220 4.46 23.29 -11.93
CA PHE A 220 5.32 22.23 -12.45
C PHE A 220 6.05 22.75 -13.69
N ILE A 221 7.38 22.76 -13.66
CA ILE A 221 8.23 23.25 -14.74
C ILE A 221 9.00 22.08 -15.32
N HIS A 222 8.88 21.87 -16.63
CA HIS A 222 9.69 20.92 -17.39
C HIS A 222 10.19 21.57 -18.70
N GLY A 223 11.50 21.82 -18.80
CA GLY A 223 12.08 22.60 -19.89
C GLY A 223 11.51 24.02 -19.90
N GLU A 224 11.01 24.44 -21.06
CA GLU A 224 10.35 25.76 -21.22
C GLU A 224 8.84 25.72 -20.87
N ARG A 225 8.27 24.54 -20.61
CA ARG A 225 6.85 24.40 -20.33
C ARG A 225 6.54 24.57 -18.85
N ARG A 226 5.45 25.27 -18.57
CA ARG A 226 4.92 25.45 -17.20
C ARG A 226 3.50 24.95 -17.14
N PHE A 227 3.25 24.02 -16.22
CA PHE A 227 1.93 23.45 -16.00
C PHE A 227 1.37 23.94 -14.66
N ARG A 228 0.11 24.29 -14.67
CA ARG A 228 -0.67 24.56 -13.46
C ARG A 228 -1.56 23.34 -13.21
N ILE A 229 -1.45 22.73 -12.04
CA ILE A 229 -2.19 21.56 -11.65
C ILE A 229 -3.09 21.94 -10.49
N GLY A 230 -4.41 21.79 -10.70
CA GLY A 230 -5.40 21.93 -9.65
C GLY A 230 -5.56 20.61 -8.88
N THR A 231 -6.38 20.64 -7.86
CA THR A 231 -6.76 19.45 -7.11
C THR A 231 -8.23 19.51 -6.68
N SER A 232 -8.94 18.42 -6.93
CA SER A 232 -10.31 18.21 -6.45
C SER A 232 -10.29 17.36 -5.21
N ILE A 233 -10.85 17.85 -4.10
CA ILE A 233 -10.80 17.20 -2.79
C ILE A 233 -12.23 16.90 -2.32
N GLY A 234 -12.52 15.60 -2.10
CA GLY A 234 -13.69 15.14 -1.34
C GLY A 234 -13.32 15.04 0.14
N LEU A 235 -14.06 15.70 1.01
CA LEU A 235 -13.86 15.72 2.45
C LEU A 235 -15.02 15.02 3.15
N VAL A 236 -14.73 13.97 3.92
CA VAL A 236 -15.73 13.15 4.62
C VAL A 236 -15.40 13.08 6.11
N PRO A 237 -16.39 13.28 7.01
CA PRO A 237 -16.19 13.03 8.44
C PRO A 237 -16.01 11.54 8.67
N LEU A 238 -15.03 11.18 9.49
CA LEU A 238 -14.75 9.82 9.88
C LEU A 238 -15.03 9.66 11.36
N ASP A 239 -16.22 9.15 11.67
CA ASP A 239 -16.78 9.00 13.01
C ASP A 239 -17.70 7.77 13.08
N LYS A 240 -18.34 7.53 14.22
CA LYS A 240 -19.20 6.38 14.50
C LYS A 240 -20.45 6.21 13.63
N ARG A 241 -20.82 7.18 12.77
CA ARG A 241 -22.00 7.08 11.89
C ARG A 241 -21.86 6.04 10.78
N TRP A 242 -20.65 5.64 10.47
CA TRP A 242 -20.37 4.78 9.32
C TRP A 242 -20.46 3.30 9.65
N ALA A 243 -21.26 2.56 8.91
CA ALA A 243 -21.42 1.12 9.10
C ALA A 243 -20.16 0.30 8.71
N ASN A 244 -19.38 0.80 7.76
CA ASN A 244 -18.15 0.13 7.29
C ASN A 244 -17.29 1.07 6.45
N ALA A 245 -16.05 0.65 6.19
CA ALA A 245 -15.07 1.42 5.41
C ALA A 245 -15.51 1.62 3.95
N SER A 246 -16.24 0.67 3.35
CA SER A 246 -16.70 0.79 1.96
C SER A 246 -17.67 1.97 1.80
N ALA A 247 -18.58 2.17 2.75
CA ALA A 247 -19.50 3.31 2.72
C ALA A 247 -18.75 4.66 2.81
N ILE A 248 -17.71 4.74 3.65
CA ILE A 248 -16.87 5.94 3.75
C ILE A 248 -16.12 6.19 2.44
N GLN A 249 -15.54 5.15 1.83
CA GLN A 249 -14.82 5.27 0.57
C GLN A 249 -15.75 5.73 -0.56
N GLN A 250 -16.97 5.19 -0.63
CA GLN A 250 -17.98 5.63 -1.59
C GLN A 250 -18.36 7.10 -1.38
N ALA A 251 -18.53 7.52 -0.14
CA ALA A 251 -18.83 8.91 0.20
C ALA A 251 -17.67 9.85 -0.19
N ALA A 252 -16.43 9.44 0.05
CA ALA A 252 -15.23 10.22 -0.29
C ALA A 252 -15.07 10.37 -1.80
N ASP A 253 -15.28 9.29 -2.54
CA ASP A 253 -15.23 9.28 -4.00
C ASP A 253 -16.38 10.14 -4.60
N ALA A 254 -17.60 10.03 -4.05
CA ALA A 254 -18.75 10.87 -4.46
C ALA A 254 -18.46 12.36 -4.22
N SER A 255 -17.88 12.71 -3.06
CA SER A 255 -17.52 14.09 -2.73
C SER A 255 -16.41 14.63 -3.63
N CYS A 256 -15.39 13.80 -3.94
CA CYS A 256 -14.32 14.18 -4.87
C CYS A 256 -14.88 14.41 -6.29
N TYR A 257 -15.79 13.56 -6.72
CA TYR A 257 -16.49 13.74 -7.99
C TYR A 257 -17.33 15.03 -8.01
N ALA A 258 -18.05 15.32 -6.93
CA ALA A 258 -18.81 16.58 -6.81
C ALA A 258 -17.90 17.83 -6.89
N ALA A 259 -16.69 17.76 -6.33
CA ALA A 259 -15.70 18.83 -6.48
C ALA A 259 -15.29 19.02 -7.95
N LYS A 260 -15.10 17.93 -8.70
CA LYS A 260 -14.79 17.97 -10.15
C LYS A 260 -15.94 18.57 -10.96
N GLU A 261 -17.18 18.17 -10.71
CA GLU A 261 -18.37 18.68 -11.39
C GLU A 261 -18.61 20.16 -11.10
N ALA A 262 -18.37 20.60 -9.86
CA ALA A 262 -18.52 21.99 -9.47
C ALA A 262 -17.48 22.96 -10.09
N GLY A 263 -16.57 22.46 -10.94
CA GLY A 263 -15.58 23.28 -11.64
C GLY A 263 -14.12 23.03 -11.24
N ARG A 264 -13.84 21.91 -10.57
CA ARG A 264 -12.48 21.48 -10.15
C ARG A 264 -11.76 22.44 -9.21
N ASN A 265 -10.53 22.12 -8.84
CA ASN A 265 -9.64 22.94 -7.99
C ASN A 265 -10.35 23.47 -6.74
N ARG A 266 -10.98 22.58 -6.00
CA ARG A 266 -11.78 22.91 -4.80
C ARG A 266 -11.98 21.75 -3.86
N VAL A 267 -12.46 22.10 -2.67
CA VAL A 267 -12.92 21.14 -1.66
C VAL A 267 -14.43 21.01 -1.76
N HIS A 268 -14.94 19.78 -1.69
CA HIS A 268 -16.35 19.49 -1.47
C HIS A 268 -16.49 18.65 -0.21
N ALA A 269 -17.22 19.17 0.78
CA ALA A 269 -17.55 18.42 1.97
C ALA A 269 -18.73 17.48 1.67
N TRP A 270 -18.65 16.26 2.18
CA TRP A 270 -19.68 15.26 2.00
C TRP A 270 -21.03 15.70 2.59
N PHE A 271 -22.09 15.49 1.82
CA PHE A 271 -23.47 15.55 2.22
C PHE A 271 -24.18 14.23 1.89
N GLU A 272 -25.14 13.83 2.67
CA GLU A 272 -25.85 12.56 2.49
C GLU A 272 -26.52 12.44 1.10
N THR A 273 -26.85 13.57 0.48
CA THR A 273 -27.41 13.66 -0.88
C THR A 273 -26.40 13.40 -1.99
N ASP A 274 -25.10 13.48 -1.73
CA ASP A 274 -24.05 13.37 -2.77
C ASP A 274 -23.97 11.96 -3.37
N VAL A 275 -24.12 10.92 -2.55
CA VAL A 275 -24.12 9.52 -3.02
C VAL A 275 -25.30 9.29 -3.95
N THR A 276 -26.49 9.75 -3.56
CA THR A 276 -27.71 9.60 -4.36
C THR A 276 -27.66 10.39 -5.67
N MET A 277 -27.08 11.60 -5.65
CA MET A 277 -26.89 12.41 -6.85
C MET A 277 -25.87 11.78 -7.80
N ARG A 278 -24.76 11.26 -7.29
CA ARG A 278 -23.75 10.60 -8.11
C ARG A 278 -24.30 9.35 -8.80
N GLU A 279 -25.00 8.50 -8.06
CA GLU A 279 -25.63 7.33 -8.63
C GLU A 279 -26.59 7.70 -9.75
N ARG A 280 -27.44 8.73 -9.54
CA ARG A 280 -28.38 9.23 -10.57
C ARG A 280 -27.67 9.82 -11.78
N ASN A 281 -26.65 10.65 -11.57
CA ASN A 281 -25.90 11.28 -12.68
C ASN A 281 -25.12 10.24 -13.48
N HIS A 282 -24.45 9.28 -12.83
CA HIS A 282 -23.75 8.21 -13.50
C HIS A 282 -24.69 7.33 -14.31
N GLU A 283 -25.84 6.99 -13.77
CA GLU A 283 -26.88 6.24 -14.48
C GLU A 283 -27.46 7.03 -15.67
N MET A 284 -27.69 8.33 -15.50
CA MET A 284 -28.21 9.18 -16.58
C MET A 284 -27.20 9.35 -17.71
N GLN A 285 -25.91 9.48 -17.40
CA GLN A 285 -24.83 9.49 -18.38
C GLN A 285 -24.75 8.16 -19.16
N TRP A 286 -24.89 7.02 -18.45
CA TRP A 286 -24.91 5.72 -19.11
C TRP A 286 -26.13 5.54 -20.01
N THR A 287 -27.30 6.03 -19.60
CA THR A 287 -28.51 6.00 -20.43
C THR A 287 -28.27 6.72 -21.76
N THR A 288 -27.71 7.92 -21.71
CA THR A 288 -27.39 8.70 -22.93
C THR A 288 -26.34 8.01 -23.79
N ARG A 289 -25.27 7.46 -23.16
CA ARG A 289 -24.20 6.73 -23.88
C ARG A 289 -24.71 5.43 -24.51
N ILE A 290 -25.58 4.68 -23.83
CA ILE A 290 -26.18 3.46 -24.37
C ILE A 290 -27.09 3.79 -25.54
N GLN A 291 -27.90 4.83 -25.45
CA GLN A 291 -28.74 5.29 -26.55
C GLN A 291 -27.88 5.69 -27.74
N HIS A 292 -26.86 6.51 -27.53
CA HIS A 292 -25.91 6.88 -28.60
C HIS A 292 -25.23 5.65 -29.22
N ALA A 293 -24.85 4.68 -28.41
CA ALA A 293 -24.21 3.44 -28.87
C ALA A 293 -25.17 2.56 -29.69
N LEU A 294 -26.45 2.53 -29.33
CA LEU A 294 -27.50 1.84 -30.09
C LEU A 294 -27.74 2.53 -31.46
N ASP A 295 -27.76 3.88 -31.46
CA ASP A 295 -28.06 4.65 -32.66
C ASP A 295 -26.85 4.70 -33.65
N ASN A 296 -25.63 4.43 -33.18
CA ASN A 296 -24.40 4.51 -33.98
C ASN A 296 -23.64 3.17 -34.11
N ASP A 297 -24.28 2.04 -33.86
CA ASP A 297 -23.68 0.69 -33.94
C ASP A 297 -22.35 0.55 -33.19
N CYS A 298 -22.27 1.13 -32.00
CA CYS A 298 -21.04 1.09 -31.18
C CYS A 298 -20.94 -0.18 -30.32
N PHE A 299 -21.91 -1.08 -30.35
CA PHE A 299 -21.79 -2.37 -29.67
C PHE A 299 -21.00 -3.35 -30.52
N VAL A 300 -20.07 -4.06 -29.90
CA VAL A 300 -19.18 -5.04 -30.53
C VAL A 300 -19.35 -6.39 -29.82
N LEU A 301 -19.58 -7.44 -30.63
CA LEU A 301 -19.67 -8.80 -30.14
C LEU A 301 -18.33 -9.53 -30.30
N PHE A 302 -17.88 -10.15 -29.23
CA PHE A 302 -16.78 -11.09 -29.22
C PHE A 302 -17.32 -12.49 -29.02
N ALA A 303 -16.65 -13.49 -29.55
CA ALA A 303 -16.98 -14.89 -29.33
C ALA A 303 -15.81 -15.62 -28.67
N GLN A 304 -16.04 -16.22 -27.52
CA GLN A 304 -15.10 -17.11 -26.86
C GLN A 304 -15.47 -18.56 -27.15
N ARG A 305 -14.57 -19.27 -27.83
CA ARG A 305 -14.84 -20.67 -28.19
C ARG A 305 -14.81 -21.56 -26.97
N LEU A 306 -15.86 -22.37 -26.79
CA LEU A 306 -15.95 -23.37 -25.73
C LEU A 306 -15.48 -24.72 -26.23
N HIS A 307 -14.60 -25.39 -25.51
CA HIS A 307 -14.17 -26.74 -25.78
C HIS A 307 -14.75 -27.70 -24.75
N CYS A 308 -15.44 -28.74 -25.25
CA CYS A 308 -15.96 -29.80 -24.38
C CYS A 308 -14.82 -30.71 -23.92
N LEU A 309 -14.67 -30.88 -22.58
CA LEU A 309 -13.61 -31.70 -21.99
C LEU A 309 -13.90 -33.19 -21.99
N LYS A 310 -15.16 -33.60 -22.15
CA LYS A 310 -15.57 -35.02 -21.98
C LYS A 310 -16.15 -35.69 -23.23
N ARG A 311 -16.68 -34.96 -24.20
CA ARG A 311 -17.20 -35.50 -25.48
C ARG A 311 -17.05 -34.47 -26.57
N GLN A 312 -16.66 -34.90 -27.78
CA GLN A 312 -16.75 -34.03 -28.96
C GLN A 312 -18.22 -33.92 -29.35
N THR A 313 -18.85 -32.79 -29.09
CA THR A 313 -20.15 -32.45 -29.63
C THR A 313 -19.96 -31.82 -30.99
N PRO A 314 -20.69 -32.27 -32.04
CA PRO A 314 -20.60 -31.66 -33.35
C PRO A 314 -21.17 -30.21 -33.29
N GLY A 315 -20.44 -29.27 -33.89
CA GLY A 315 -20.82 -27.84 -33.93
C GLY A 315 -19.81 -26.92 -33.26
N ILE A 316 -19.97 -25.62 -33.52
CA ILE A 316 -19.19 -24.55 -32.87
C ILE A 316 -19.96 -24.16 -31.62
N HIS A 317 -19.35 -24.34 -30.47
CA HIS A 317 -19.88 -23.83 -29.21
C HIS A 317 -19.05 -22.60 -28.81
N ALA A 318 -19.69 -21.47 -28.62
CA ALA A 318 -19.04 -20.24 -28.24
C ALA A 318 -19.92 -19.45 -27.28
N GLU A 319 -19.30 -18.76 -26.35
CA GLU A 319 -19.93 -17.72 -25.55
C GLU A 319 -19.81 -16.38 -26.28
N VAL A 320 -20.90 -15.65 -26.38
CA VAL A 320 -20.93 -14.33 -26.99
C VAL A 320 -20.73 -13.29 -25.89
N LEU A 321 -19.74 -12.45 -26.06
CA LEU A 321 -19.33 -11.43 -25.11
C LEU A 321 -19.55 -10.04 -25.70
N LEU A 322 -20.44 -9.28 -25.11
CA LEU A 322 -20.73 -7.90 -25.51
C LEU A 322 -19.67 -6.91 -25.02
N ARG A 323 -19.34 -5.93 -25.84
CA ARG A 323 -18.52 -4.75 -25.47
C ARG A 323 -19.15 -3.49 -26.07
N LEU A 324 -18.98 -2.36 -25.40
CA LEU A 324 -19.34 -1.06 -25.95
C LEU A 324 -18.03 -0.35 -26.33
N ARG A 325 -17.94 0.13 -27.57
CA ARG A 325 -16.79 0.85 -28.11
C ARG A 325 -16.99 2.36 -27.92
N ASN A 326 -16.03 3.00 -27.28
CA ASN A 326 -15.96 4.45 -27.12
C ASN A 326 -15.49 5.14 -28.41
N ASP A 327 -15.64 6.46 -28.47
CA ASP A 327 -15.18 7.30 -29.59
C ASP A 327 -13.65 7.25 -29.80
N ASP A 328 -12.89 7.01 -28.71
CA ASP A 328 -11.44 6.81 -28.73
C ASP A 328 -11.01 5.39 -29.12
N GLY A 329 -11.97 4.51 -29.45
CA GLY A 329 -11.75 3.11 -29.81
C GLY A 329 -11.57 2.16 -28.62
N SER A 330 -11.55 2.63 -27.39
CA SER A 330 -11.47 1.78 -26.20
C SER A 330 -12.76 0.99 -25.98
N LEU A 331 -12.64 -0.19 -25.34
CA LEU A 331 -13.76 -1.10 -25.11
C LEU A 331 -14.20 -1.09 -23.65
N VAL A 332 -15.50 -0.90 -23.43
CA VAL A 332 -16.12 -0.95 -22.10
C VAL A 332 -16.72 -2.32 -21.85
N GLN A 333 -16.50 -2.88 -20.66
CA GLN A 333 -17.05 -4.17 -20.26
C GLN A 333 -18.53 -4.09 -19.85
N PRO A 334 -19.31 -5.16 -20.02
CA PRO A 334 -20.76 -5.19 -19.71
C PRO A 334 -21.09 -4.80 -18.26
N GLY A 335 -20.27 -5.24 -17.29
CA GLY A 335 -20.48 -4.93 -15.87
C GLY A 335 -20.52 -3.44 -15.53
N VAL A 336 -20.04 -2.57 -16.42
CA VAL A 336 -20.03 -1.12 -16.24
C VAL A 336 -21.33 -0.47 -16.72
N PHE A 337 -21.95 -0.95 -17.79
CA PHE A 337 -23.11 -0.31 -18.42
C PHE A 337 -24.43 -1.13 -18.34
N LEU A 338 -24.35 -2.47 -18.20
CA LEU A 338 -25.56 -3.31 -18.11
C LEU A 338 -26.45 -2.98 -16.92
N PRO A 339 -25.94 -2.69 -15.70
CA PRO A 339 -26.80 -2.31 -14.59
C PRO A 339 -27.69 -1.07 -14.91
N ALA A 340 -27.11 -0.09 -15.61
CA ALA A 340 -27.86 1.06 -16.08
C ALA A 340 -28.85 0.69 -17.21
N ALA A 341 -28.45 -0.17 -18.14
CA ALA A 341 -29.33 -0.65 -19.21
C ALA A 341 -30.55 -1.40 -18.66
N GLU A 342 -30.37 -2.25 -17.66
CA GLU A 342 -31.45 -2.98 -16.99
C GLU A 342 -32.41 -2.03 -16.27
N ARG A 343 -31.87 -1.11 -15.48
CA ARG A 343 -32.65 -0.16 -14.68
C ARG A 343 -33.51 0.79 -15.52
N PHE A 344 -33.01 1.20 -16.68
CA PHE A 344 -33.73 2.10 -17.58
C PHE A 344 -34.41 1.38 -18.75
N HIS A 345 -34.61 0.07 -18.64
CA HIS A 345 -35.30 -0.76 -19.63
C HIS A 345 -34.69 -0.70 -21.06
N LEU A 346 -33.42 -0.45 -21.15
CA LEU A 346 -32.67 -0.43 -22.41
C LEU A 346 -32.07 -1.79 -22.79
N ALA A 347 -32.04 -2.74 -21.84
CA ALA A 347 -31.45 -4.06 -22.04
C ALA A 347 -32.09 -4.81 -23.20
N SER A 348 -33.43 -4.75 -23.37
CA SER A 348 -34.16 -5.35 -24.50
C SER A 348 -33.86 -4.72 -25.86
N ARG A 349 -33.24 -3.55 -25.90
CA ARG A 349 -32.77 -2.92 -27.17
C ARG A 349 -31.35 -3.31 -27.51
N ILE A 350 -30.57 -3.76 -26.53
CA ILE A 350 -29.21 -4.26 -26.70
C ILE A 350 -29.23 -5.73 -27.14
N ASP A 351 -30.17 -6.49 -26.60
CA ASP A 351 -30.40 -7.92 -26.91
C ASP A 351 -31.89 -8.10 -27.27
N PRO A 352 -32.26 -7.86 -28.53
CA PRO A 352 -33.64 -7.94 -29.02
C PRO A 352 -34.17 -9.36 -29.19
#